data_ce90b7e0fcf57a4a00210241ddbf50cc
#
_entry.id   ce90b7e0fcf57a4a00210241ddbf50cc
#
_cell.length_a   1.000
_cell.length_b   1.000
_cell.length_c   1.000
_cell.angle_alpha   90.00
_cell.angle_beta   90.00
_cell.angle_gamma   90.00
#
_symmetry.space_group_name_H-M   'P 1'
#
loop_
_entity.id
_entity.type
_entity.pdbx_description
1 polymer ?
#
loop_
_entity_poly.entity_id
_entity_poly.type
_entity_poly.pdbx_seq_one_letter_code
_entity_poly.pdbx_strand_id
1 'polypeptide(L)'
;GAILLSREVSLAGSAEEVYLRIDRQAARMIEEIVRTNPPEVPQAGEPVRFKRRRPEQSALTEAAPSLDGVCDFIRMLDAEGYPPAFLDLGPLRLTFRRAARYRGRVEADVTIRVREEVQG
;
A
#
# COMPACT_ATOMS: atom_id res chain seq x y z
N GLY A 1 -15.51 -1.81 -17.43
CA GLY A 1 -15.24 -1.37 -18.79
C GLY A 1 -14.33 -2.32 -19.56
N ALA A 2 -14.13 -2.04 -20.85
CA ALA A 2 -13.25 -2.85 -21.68
C ALA A 2 -11.77 -2.61 -21.33
N ILE A 3 -10.96 -3.63 -21.55
CA ILE A 3 -9.52 -3.58 -21.33
C ILE A 3 -8.82 -3.31 -22.66
N LEU A 4 -7.96 -2.30 -22.70
CA LEU A 4 -7.13 -1.99 -23.88
C LEU A 4 -5.74 -2.60 -23.75
N LEU A 5 -5.19 -2.65 -22.56
CA LEU A 5 -3.85 -3.14 -22.31
C LEU A 5 -3.73 -3.59 -20.85
N SER A 6 -2.92 -4.62 -20.62
CA SER A 6 -2.65 -5.15 -19.28
C SER A 6 -1.16 -5.47 -19.15
N ARG A 7 -0.55 -5.09 -18.02
CA ARG A 7 0.86 -5.35 -17.74
C ARG A 7 1.04 -5.69 -16.27
N GLU A 8 2.04 -6.49 -15.98
CA GLU A 8 2.40 -6.86 -14.62
C GLU A 8 3.37 -5.85 -14.01
N VAL A 9 3.23 -5.63 -12.70
CA VAL A 9 4.10 -4.77 -11.90
C VAL A 9 4.53 -5.53 -10.66
N SER A 10 5.82 -5.47 -10.34
CA SER A 10 6.33 -6.05 -9.10
C SER A 10 5.80 -5.29 -7.88
N LEU A 11 5.35 -6.01 -6.86
CA LEU A 11 4.89 -5.45 -5.60
C LEU A 11 5.99 -5.47 -4.52
N ALA A 12 7.25 -5.65 -4.90
CA ALA A 12 8.37 -5.60 -3.97
C ALA A 12 8.64 -4.17 -3.51
N GLY A 13 9.05 -4.03 -2.26
CA GLY A 13 9.39 -2.73 -1.68
C GLY A 13 8.24 -2.07 -0.93
N SER A 14 8.39 -0.78 -0.64
CA SER A 14 7.36 0.01 0.04
C SER A 14 6.20 0.34 -0.90
N ALA A 15 5.09 0.80 -0.34
CA ALA A 15 3.94 1.25 -1.12
C ALA A 15 4.35 2.39 -2.05
N GLU A 16 5.18 3.32 -1.60
CA GLU A 16 5.67 4.42 -2.43
C GLU A 16 6.46 3.92 -3.64
N GLU A 17 7.37 2.96 -3.44
CA GLU A 17 8.11 2.35 -4.53
C GLU A 17 7.20 1.65 -5.54
N VAL A 18 6.18 0.96 -5.04
CA VAL A 18 5.16 0.30 -5.88
C VAL A 18 4.40 1.34 -6.70
N TYR A 19 3.95 2.43 -6.08
CA TYR A 19 3.23 3.50 -6.79
C TYR A 19 4.09 4.19 -7.84
N LEU A 20 5.37 4.46 -7.55
CA LEU A 20 6.29 5.01 -8.55
C LEU A 20 6.45 4.06 -9.75
N ARG A 21 6.51 2.78 -9.48
CA ARG A 21 6.62 1.74 -10.53
C ARG A 21 5.35 1.66 -11.37
N ILE A 22 4.19 1.76 -10.72
CA ILE A 22 2.89 1.82 -11.40
C ILE A 22 2.80 3.05 -12.29
N ASP A 23 3.21 4.21 -11.79
CA ASP A 23 3.20 5.46 -12.56
C ASP A 23 4.06 5.37 -13.82
N ARG A 24 5.25 4.80 -13.72
CA ARG A 24 6.14 4.60 -14.87
C ARG A 24 5.52 3.64 -15.88
N GLN A 25 4.94 2.56 -15.41
CA GLN A 25 4.31 1.57 -16.27
C GLN A 25 3.05 2.15 -16.94
N ALA A 26 2.25 2.92 -16.21
CA ALA A 26 1.08 3.59 -16.76
C ALA A 26 1.45 4.56 -17.88
N ALA A 27 2.51 5.34 -17.71
CA ALA A 27 3.00 6.25 -18.74
C ALA A 27 3.39 5.50 -20.03
N ARG A 28 4.11 4.39 -19.89
CA ARG A 28 4.47 3.52 -21.03
C ARG A 28 3.26 2.92 -21.71
N MET A 29 2.28 2.49 -20.93
CA MET A 29 1.04 1.90 -21.42
C MET A 29 0.21 2.91 -22.21
N ILE A 30 0.10 4.14 -21.72
CA ILE A 30 -0.61 5.22 -22.41
C ILE A 30 0.05 5.50 -23.76
N GLU A 31 1.37 5.59 -23.80
CA GLU A 31 2.12 5.80 -25.04
C GLU A 31 1.88 4.65 -26.02
N GLU A 32 1.91 3.41 -25.55
CA GLU A 32 1.65 2.23 -26.38
C GLU A 32 0.23 2.23 -26.94
N ILE A 33 -0.77 2.56 -26.12
CA ILE A 33 -2.18 2.65 -26.54
C ILE A 33 -2.35 3.69 -27.66
N VAL A 34 -1.75 4.87 -27.49
CA VAL A 34 -1.83 5.93 -28.49
C VAL A 34 -1.15 5.50 -29.81
N ARG A 35 -0.02 4.83 -29.73
CA ARG A 35 0.75 4.41 -30.90
C ARG A 35 0.13 3.24 -31.63
N THR A 36 -0.38 2.24 -30.93
CA THR A 36 -0.82 0.97 -31.51
C THR A 36 -2.33 0.84 -31.65
N ASN A 37 -3.10 1.67 -30.94
CA ASN A 37 -4.57 1.62 -30.92
C ASN A 37 -5.09 0.19 -30.76
N PRO A 38 -4.78 -0.51 -29.64
CA PRO A 38 -5.11 -1.91 -29.47
C PRO A 38 -6.63 -2.13 -29.41
N PRO A 39 -7.12 -3.31 -29.79
CA PRO A 39 -8.55 -3.61 -29.71
C PRO A 39 -9.00 -3.71 -28.25
N GLU A 40 -10.26 -3.34 -28.01
CA GLU A 40 -10.90 -3.49 -26.72
C GLU A 40 -11.17 -4.97 -26.41
N VAL A 41 -10.82 -5.37 -25.18
CA VAL A 41 -11.12 -6.71 -24.67
C VAL A 41 -12.11 -6.57 -23.50
N PRO A 42 -13.29 -7.20 -23.55
CA PRO A 42 -14.24 -7.13 -22.43
C PRO A 42 -13.65 -7.71 -21.15
N GLN A 43 -13.97 -7.08 -20.04
CA GLN A 43 -13.63 -7.65 -18.73
C GLN A 43 -14.44 -8.93 -18.49
N ALA A 44 -13.76 -9.93 -17.94
CA ALA A 44 -14.37 -11.20 -17.57
C ALA A 44 -14.39 -11.35 -16.04
N GLY A 45 -15.31 -12.17 -15.53
CA GLY A 45 -15.42 -12.45 -14.10
C GLY A 45 -16.46 -11.57 -13.41
N GLU A 46 -16.68 -11.87 -12.14
CA GLU A 46 -17.65 -11.15 -11.33
C GLU A 46 -17.01 -9.88 -10.75
N PRO A 47 -17.73 -8.74 -10.75
CA PRO A 47 -17.20 -7.52 -10.14
C PRO A 47 -17.08 -7.67 -8.64
N VAL A 48 -15.94 -7.25 -8.09
CA VAL A 48 -15.69 -7.21 -6.66
C VAL A 48 -15.74 -5.76 -6.20
N ARG A 49 -16.56 -5.49 -5.20
CA ARG A 49 -16.66 -4.15 -4.61
C ARG A 49 -15.86 -4.10 -3.33
N PHE A 50 -14.95 -3.13 -3.23
CA PHE A 50 -14.15 -2.89 -2.04
C PHE A 50 -14.78 -1.79 -1.20
N LYS A 51 -14.78 -1.98 0.13
CA LYS A 51 -15.18 -0.93 1.05
C LYS A 51 -14.06 0.10 1.15
N ARG A 52 -14.45 1.38 1.35
CA ARG A 52 -13.46 2.43 1.57
C ARG A 52 -12.66 2.14 2.84
N ARG A 53 -11.33 2.27 2.73
CA ARG A 53 -10.43 2.05 3.85
C ARG A 53 -10.64 3.11 4.93
N ARG A 54 -10.62 2.68 6.19
CA ARG A 54 -10.74 3.56 7.37
C ARG A 54 -9.38 3.73 8.03
N PRO A 55 -9.13 4.88 8.73
CA PRO A 55 -7.87 5.08 9.44
C PRO A 55 -7.52 3.99 10.45
N GLU A 56 -8.51 3.42 11.12
CA GLU A 56 -8.33 2.35 12.12
C GLU A 56 -7.71 1.09 11.49
N GLN A 57 -7.91 0.89 10.21
CA GLN A 57 -7.36 -0.26 9.48
C GLN A 57 -5.84 -0.16 9.32
N SER A 58 -5.24 0.99 9.62
CA SER A 58 -3.78 1.14 9.65
C SER A 58 -3.18 0.76 11.01
N ALA A 59 -3.99 0.37 12.00
CA ALA A 59 -3.50 -0.13 13.26
C ALA A 59 -2.70 -1.43 13.05
N LEU A 60 -1.54 -1.52 13.67
CA LEU A 60 -0.65 -2.69 13.53
C LEU A 60 -1.33 -3.99 13.98
N THR A 61 -2.32 -3.89 14.86
CA THR A 61 -3.12 -5.02 15.30
C THR A 61 -3.93 -5.69 14.16
N GLU A 62 -4.13 -4.99 13.04
CA GLU A 62 -4.80 -5.54 11.86
C GLU A 62 -3.87 -6.39 10.99
N ALA A 63 -2.56 -6.34 11.23
CA ALA A 63 -1.59 -7.14 10.49
C ALA A 63 -1.70 -8.62 10.84
N ALA A 64 -1.37 -9.49 9.89
CA ALA A 64 -1.21 -10.90 10.18
C ALA A 64 -0.11 -11.10 11.24
N PRO A 65 -0.32 -11.96 12.26
CA PRO A 65 0.62 -12.09 13.38
C PRO A 65 1.85 -12.93 13.02
N SER A 66 2.60 -12.49 12.04
CA SER A 66 3.85 -13.11 11.61
C SER A 66 4.85 -12.00 11.23
N LEU A 67 6.13 -12.36 11.15
CA LEU A 67 7.14 -11.40 10.72
C LEU A 67 6.87 -10.90 9.30
N ASP A 68 6.51 -11.78 8.40
CA ASP A 68 6.16 -11.39 7.03
C ASP A 68 4.91 -10.54 7.00
N GLY A 69 3.88 -10.90 7.76
CA GLY A 69 2.63 -10.14 7.84
C GLY A 69 2.84 -8.71 8.36
N VAL A 70 3.64 -8.56 9.42
CA VAL A 70 3.96 -7.24 9.98
C VAL A 70 4.80 -6.41 9.01
N CYS A 71 5.81 -7.01 8.42
CA CYS A 71 6.66 -6.32 7.43
C CYS A 71 5.84 -5.85 6.23
N ASP A 72 5.02 -6.71 5.67
CA ASP A 72 4.16 -6.38 4.53
C ASP A 72 3.16 -5.28 4.88
N PHE A 73 2.57 -5.34 6.08
CA PHE A 73 1.63 -4.33 6.54
C PHE A 73 2.27 -2.95 6.63
N ILE A 74 3.47 -2.86 7.23
CA ILE A 74 4.19 -1.59 7.36
C ILE A 74 4.58 -1.04 5.99
N ARG A 75 5.19 -1.88 5.13
CA ARG A 75 5.68 -1.41 3.83
C ARG A 75 4.55 -0.99 2.88
N MET A 76 3.39 -1.64 2.95
CA MET A 76 2.25 -1.31 2.09
C MET A 76 1.55 -0.01 2.49
N LEU A 77 1.77 0.48 3.69
CA LEU A 77 1.25 1.75 4.17
C LEU A 77 2.30 2.87 4.15
N ASP A 78 3.52 2.56 3.71
CA ASP A 78 4.64 3.49 3.70
C ASP A 78 4.72 4.24 2.38
N ALA A 79 3.79 5.18 2.22
CA ALA A 79 3.72 6.06 1.06
C ALA A 79 3.34 7.47 1.51
N GLU A 80 3.87 8.46 0.82
CA GLU A 80 3.53 9.84 1.10
C GLU A 80 2.03 10.08 0.91
N GLY A 81 1.42 10.76 1.87
CA GLY A 81 -0.01 11.06 1.83
C GLY A 81 -0.90 9.95 2.38
N TYR A 82 -0.34 8.81 2.75
CA TYR A 82 -1.09 7.73 3.38
C TYR A 82 -0.79 7.67 4.88
N PRO A 83 -1.81 7.41 5.73
CA PRO A 83 -1.55 7.15 7.14
C PRO A 83 -0.68 5.91 7.31
N PRO A 84 0.49 6.02 7.96
CA PRO A 84 1.36 4.86 8.16
C PRO A 84 0.77 3.87 9.14
N ALA A 85 1.32 2.66 9.17
CA ALA A 85 1.01 1.68 10.20
C ALA A 85 1.31 2.28 11.58
N PHE A 86 0.44 2.05 12.55
CA PHE A 86 0.59 2.62 13.88
C PHE A 86 0.23 1.63 14.99
N LEU A 87 0.74 1.91 16.17
CA LEU A 87 0.39 1.21 17.39
C LEU A 87 0.19 2.26 18.49
N ASP A 88 -0.95 2.18 19.19
CA ASP A 88 -1.22 3.10 20.29
C ASP A 88 -0.83 2.48 21.63
N LEU A 89 -0.12 3.25 22.42
CA LEU A 89 0.30 2.89 23.77
C LEU A 89 -0.16 4.01 24.73
N GLY A 90 -1.32 3.82 25.34
CA GLY A 90 -1.91 4.87 26.17
C GLY A 90 -2.10 6.17 25.36
N PRO A 91 -1.58 7.30 25.84
CA PRO A 91 -1.69 8.56 25.13
C PRO A 91 -0.71 8.71 23.96
N LEU A 92 0.13 7.71 23.72
CA LEU A 92 1.17 7.76 22.71
C LEU A 92 0.77 6.98 21.47
N ARG A 93 1.21 7.47 20.31
CA ARG A 93 1.09 6.75 19.06
C ARG A 93 2.46 6.52 18.45
N LEU A 94 2.75 5.26 18.14
CA LEU A 94 3.95 4.84 17.43
C LEU A 94 3.59 4.65 15.97
N THR A 95 4.28 5.33 15.07
CA THR A 95 4.11 5.13 13.62
C THR A 95 5.35 4.48 13.05
N PHE A 96 5.13 3.56 12.11
CA PHE A 96 6.19 2.69 11.56
C PHE A 96 6.40 2.98 10.09
N ARG A 97 7.66 3.08 9.69
CA ARG A 97 8.08 3.29 8.31
C ARG A 97 9.34 2.49 8.03
N ARG A 98 9.62 2.32 6.75
CA ARG A 98 10.87 1.71 6.26
C ARG A 98 11.16 0.35 6.89
N ALA A 99 10.16 -0.54 6.85
CA ALA A 99 10.31 -1.89 7.36
C ALA A 99 11.24 -2.72 6.47
N ALA A 100 12.11 -3.47 7.10
CA ALA A 100 13.01 -4.40 6.44
C ALA A 100 12.91 -5.77 7.09
N ARG A 101 12.80 -6.80 6.25
CA ARG A 101 12.68 -8.18 6.70
C ARG A 101 14.05 -8.84 6.73
N TYR A 102 14.45 -9.27 7.92
CA TYR A 102 15.66 -10.05 8.12
C TYR A 102 15.31 -11.43 8.66
N ARG A 103 16.29 -12.32 8.71
CA ARG A 103 16.07 -13.65 9.28
C ARG A 103 15.73 -13.52 10.76
N GLY A 104 14.54 -13.98 11.13
CA GLY A 104 14.08 -13.99 12.52
C GLY A 104 13.66 -12.65 13.09
N ARG A 105 13.63 -11.57 12.27
CA ARG A 105 13.21 -10.23 12.75
C ARG A 105 12.76 -9.31 11.63
N VAL A 106 12.00 -8.32 12.03
CA VAL A 106 11.67 -7.14 11.20
C VAL A 106 12.27 -5.92 11.89
N GLU A 107 12.93 -5.07 11.14
CA GLU A 107 13.40 -3.77 11.64
C GLU A 107 12.63 -2.66 10.92
N ALA A 108 12.31 -1.61 11.63
CA ALA A 108 11.59 -0.46 11.08
C ALA A 108 11.95 0.80 11.84
N ASP A 109 11.75 1.94 11.20
CA ASP A 109 11.84 3.23 11.89
C ASP A 109 10.53 3.50 12.60
N VAL A 110 10.62 4.04 13.80
CA VAL A 110 9.47 4.36 14.66
C VAL A 110 9.50 5.82 15.04
N THR A 111 8.38 6.51 14.86
CA THR A 111 8.16 7.85 15.42
C THR A 111 7.12 7.76 16.51
N ILE A 112 7.43 8.33 17.66
CA ILE A 112 6.53 8.30 18.83
C ILE A 112 6.05 9.72 19.11
N ARG A 113 4.71 9.89 19.11
CA ARG A 113 4.07 11.18 19.36
C ARG A 113 2.91 11.01 20.33
N VAL A 114 2.56 12.11 20.99
CA VAL A 114 1.31 12.14 21.76
C VAL A 114 0.15 12.15 20.77
N ARG A 115 -0.84 11.29 21.01
CA ARG A 115 -2.05 11.24 20.17
C ARG A 115 -2.78 12.57 20.25
N GLU A 116 -3.22 13.05 19.08
CA GLU A 116 -4.16 14.16 19.06
C GLU A 116 -5.51 13.68 19.56
N GLU A 117 -6.03 14.35 20.59
CA GLU A 117 -7.41 14.10 21.01
C GLU A 117 -8.33 14.66 19.95
N VAL A 118 -9.14 13.78 19.38
CA VAL A 118 -10.25 14.23 18.54
C VAL A 118 -11.24 14.89 19.49
N GLN A 119 -11.26 16.21 19.49
CA GLN A 119 -12.29 16.95 20.18
C GLN A 119 -13.60 16.74 19.38
N GLY A 120 -14.35 15.82 19.87
CA GLY A 120 -15.66 15.55 19.31
C GLY A 120 -16.68 16.54 19.81
#